data_56005f58e806969cca16fb793006d6bd
#
_entry.id   56005f58e806969cca16fb793006d6bd
#
_cell.length_a   1.000
_cell.length_b   1.000
_cell.length_c   1.000
_cell.angle_alpha   90.00
_cell.angle_beta   90.00
_cell.angle_gamma   90.00
#
_symmetry.space_group_name_H-M   'P 1'
#
loop_
_entity.id
_entity.type
_entity.pdbx_description
1 polymer ?
#
loop_
_entity_poly.entity_id
_entity_poly.type
_entity_poly.pdbx_seq_one_letter_code
_entity_poly.pdbx_strand_id
1 'polypeptide(L)'
;MKKTAVAALLCVTMLTGCAADESGGITQQNGASSRVYSTEAATEPPQTEPYTEESELTAETAETAESVNAVRLVEQLESEFLGLPESDRIYIFMDKQEKAEINGGTFYGVSCYDDADGQLRLICDFYISADGLTAYRYYPEDGSYRLLPEQQEFAGFDPETQSAEDIFAQANALYSAVYGELDFDAGAEHVATQLGDMYPVSDTRLDTMDKLTSALERYFSGDVLAELLKGSDRVIAGEDGRLYCLEHYGDVSGYLGTEYALDELTEKTAVYSATARFEYEAGNITEKSFTCTAERSGNGWRFTKFEYPY
;
A
#
# COMPACT_ATOMS: atom_id res chain seq x y z
N MET A 1 -0.62 -22.44 52.80
CA MET A 1 -1.96 -23.06 52.84
C MET A 1 -3.01 -22.02 52.53
N LYS A 2 -3.58 -22.09 51.36
CA LYS A 2 -4.98 -21.89 50.95
C LYS A 2 -4.97 -21.76 49.44
N LYS A 3 -5.36 -22.83 48.78
CA LYS A 3 -5.67 -22.91 47.34
C LYS A 3 -7.06 -22.31 47.15
N THR A 4 -7.21 -21.42 46.21
CA THR A 4 -8.52 -21.03 45.70
C THR A 4 -8.52 -21.29 44.20
N ALA A 5 -9.27 -22.32 43.81
CA ALA A 5 -9.59 -22.63 42.42
C ALA A 5 -10.75 -21.71 41.98
N VAL A 6 -10.64 -21.12 40.84
CA VAL A 6 -11.76 -20.47 40.15
C VAL A 6 -12.00 -21.22 38.85
N ALA A 7 -13.22 -21.73 38.77
CA ALA A 7 -13.72 -22.55 37.68
C ALA A 7 -14.06 -21.69 36.45
N ALA A 8 -13.63 -22.19 35.29
CA ALA A 8 -14.04 -21.71 33.98
C ALA A 8 -15.48 -22.12 33.71
N LEU A 9 -16.30 -21.17 33.27
CA LEU A 9 -17.65 -21.42 32.77
C LEU A 9 -17.63 -21.30 31.25
N LEU A 10 -17.68 -22.45 30.57
CA LEU A 10 -17.89 -22.58 29.15
C LEU A 10 -19.37 -22.32 28.86
N CYS A 11 -19.70 -21.29 28.04
CA CYS A 11 -20.99 -21.17 27.38
C CYS A 11 -20.84 -21.49 25.90
N VAL A 12 -21.20 -22.72 25.56
CA VAL A 12 -21.47 -23.16 24.19
C VAL A 12 -22.91 -22.82 23.88
N THR A 13 -23.16 -21.94 22.91
CA THR A 13 -24.46 -21.78 22.28
C THR A 13 -24.39 -22.27 20.85
N MET A 14 -24.87 -23.48 20.63
CA MET A 14 -25.28 -23.96 19.31
C MET A 14 -26.58 -23.28 18.90
N LEU A 15 -26.63 -22.72 17.71
CA LEU A 15 -27.85 -22.39 17.00
C LEU A 15 -27.84 -23.15 15.67
N THR A 16 -28.55 -24.26 15.69
CA THR A 16 -29.12 -24.97 14.54
C THR A 16 -30.42 -24.32 14.15
N GLY A 17 -30.71 -24.30 12.86
CA GLY A 17 -32.07 -24.11 12.36
C GLY A 17 -32.13 -23.47 11.00
N CYS A 18 -32.26 -24.25 10.07
CA CYS A 18 -33.39 -24.70 9.22
C CYS A 18 -33.62 -23.86 7.96
N ALA A 19 -33.54 -24.63 6.88
CA ALA A 19 -34.00 -24.29 5.53
C ALA A 19 -35.54 -24.26 5.42
N ALA A 20 -36.00 -23.46 4.46
CA ALA A 20 -37.23 -23.63 3.63
C ALA A 20 -37.23 -22.43 2.67
N ASP A 21 -37.06 -22.54 1.40
CA ASP A 21 -37.83 -23.07 0.29
C ASP A 21 -39.12 -22.32 -0.02
N GLU A 22 -39.32 -22.14 -1.31
CA GLU A 22 -40.50 -21.69 -2.10
C GLU A 22 -40.56 -20.23 -2.52
N SER A 23 -40.22 -19.93 -3.78
CA SER A 23 -41.05 -19.93 -5.01
C SER A 23 -42.12 -18.84 -5.09
N GLY A 24 -42.07 -18.09 -6.17
CA GLY A 24 -43.11 -17.21 -6.74
C GLY A 24 -42.49 -15.96 -7.31
N GLY A 25 -42.32 -15.70 -8.52
CA GLY A 25 -43.15 -15.93 -9.67
C GLY A 25 -43.91 -14.64 -10.02
N ILE A 26 -43.65 -14.12 -11.28
CA ILE A 26 -44.53 -13.20 -12.06
C ILE A 26 -44.35 -11.71 -11.72
N THR A 27 -44.14 -10.75 -12.61
CA THR A 27 -44.60 -10.52 -13.98
C THR A 27 -43.89 -9.33 -14.58
N GLN A 28 -43.62 -9.39 -15.86
CA GLN A 28 -43.30 -8.28 -16.75
C GLN A 28 -44.40 -7.20 -16.75
N GLN A 29 -44.00 -5.93 -16.82
CA GLN A 29 -44.79 -4.99 -17.61
C GLN A 29 -43.88 -3.99 -18.33
N ASN A 30 -43.91 -4.11 -19.66
CA ASN A 30 -43.46 -3.17 -20.64
C ASN A 30 -44.25 -1.85 -20.55
N GLY A 31 -43.55 -0.75 -20.68
CA GLY A 31 -44.15 0.56 -20.86
C GLY A 31 -43.33 1.39 -21.84
N ALA A 32 -43.45 1.05 -23.10
CA ALA A 32 -42.99 1.92 -24.19
C ALA A 32 -43.94 3.14 -24.30
N SER A 33 -43.41 4.33 -24.27
CA SER A 33 -44.12 5.53 -24.68
C SER A 33 -43.35 6.23 -25.79
N SER A 34 -43.75 5.87 -27.01
CA SER A 34 -43.50 6.61 -28.24
C SER A 34 -44.16 7.98 -28.15
N ARG A 35 -43.45 9.04 -28.36
CA ARG A 35 -43.98 10.30 -28.85
C ARG A 35 -43.43 10.57 -30.24
N VAL A 36 -44.36 10.34 -31.20
CA VAL A 36 -44.28 10.78 -32.57
C VAL A 36 -44.57 12.28 -32.58
N TYR A 37 -43.71 13.06 -33.20
CA TYR A 37 -44.06 14.38 -33.72
C TYR A 37 -43.85 14.42 -35.21
N SER A 38 -44.92 14.81 -35.88
CA SER A 38 -45.14 14.89 -37.29
C SER A 38 -44.28 15.91 -38.02
N THR A 39 -44.04 15.55 -39.22
CA THR A 39 -43.49 16.25 -40.37
C THR A 39 -44.33 17.48 -40.80
N GLU A 40 -43.71 18.59 -41.14
CA GLU A 40 -44.10 19.48 -42.25
C GLU A 40 -42.86 20.21 -42.77
N ALA A 41 -42.55 19.93 -43.92
CA ALA A 41 -42.46 20.43 -45.26
C ALA A 41 -41.56 21.63 -45.50
N ALA A 42 -40.53 21.33 -46.26
CA ALA A 42 -39.91 22.01 -47.43
C ALA A 42 -39.73 23.53 -47.43
N THR A 43 -38.45 23.95 -47.58
CA THR A 43 -38.03 24.94 -48.56
C THR A 43 -36.53 24.77 -48.88
N GLU A 44 -36.18 24.51 -50.13
CA GLU A 44 -34.84 24.56 -50.71
C GLU A 44 -34.50 26.00 -51.15
N PRO A 45 -33.28 26.28 -51.61
CA PRO A 45 -31.98 26.50 -50.99
C PRO A 45 -31.47 27.95 -51.17
N PRO A 46 -30.23 28.27 -50.78
CA PRO A 46 -29.23 28.52 -51.80
C PRO A 46 -27.85 27.89 -51.52
N GLN A 47 -27.21 27.48 -52.57
CA GLN A 47 -25.82 27.05 -52.71
C GLN A 47 -24.87 28.13 -52.18
N THR A 48 -23.93 27.76 -51.35
CA THR A 48 -22.71 28.51 -51.14
C THR A 48 -21.53 27.53 -51.06
N GLU A 49 -20.47 27.93 -51.70
CA GLU A 49 -19.24 27.23 -52.06
C GLU A 49 -18.49 26.54 -50.93
N PRO A 50 -17.56 25.61 -51.21
CA PRO A 50 -16.87 24.81 -50.20
C PRO A 50 -15.80 25.63 -49.50
N TYR A 51 -16.02 25.89 -48.23
CA TYR A 51 -14.93 26.31 -47.32
C TYR A 51 -14.15 25.07 -46.93
N THR A 52 -12.90 25.04 -47.36
CA THR A 52 -11.89 24.08 -46.92
C THR A 52 -11.44 24.48 -45.51
N GLU A 53 -12.02 23.89 -44.48
CA GLU A 53 -11.49 23.85 -43.11
C GLU A 53 -11.18 22.40 -42.73
N GLU A 54 -10.12 21.89 -43.30
CA GLU A 54 -9.43 20.71 -42.80
C GLU A 54 -8.05 21.16 -42.36
N SER A 55 -7.80 21.33 -41.06
CA SER A 55 -6.45 21.20 -40.46
C SER A 55 -6.31 21.48 -38.96
N GLU A 56 -7.35 21.74 -38.16
CA GLU A 56 -7.11 22.03 -36.74
C GLU A 56 -7.82 21.10 -35.73
N LEU A 57 -8.57 20.09 -36.17
CA LEU A 57 -9.37 19.24 -35.29
C LEU A 57 -8.63 18.00 -34.75
N THR A 58 -7.39 17.72 -35.15
CA THR A 58 -6.75 16.43 -34.82
C THR A 58 -5.90 16.45 -33.54
N ALA A 59 -5.41 17.61 -33.09
CA ALA A 59 -4.58 17.67 -31.89
C ALA A 59 -5.41 17.71 -30.59
N GLU A 60 -6.50 18.47 -30.58
CA GLU A 60 -7.37 18.66 -29.43
C GLU A 60 -8.19 17.40 -29.08
N THR A 61 -8.56 16.60 -30.12
CA THR A 61 -9.28 15.33 -29.94
C THR A 61 -8.39 14.19 -29.45
N ALA A 62 -7.08 14.22 -29.72
CA ALA A 62 -6.14 13.22 -29.21
C ALA A 62 -5.83 13.43 -27.71
N GLU A 63 -5.71 14.70 -27.29
CA GLU A 63 -5.47 15.04 -25.87
C GLU A 63 -6.64 14.67 -24.97
N THR A 64 -7.89 14.88 -25.44
CA THR A 64 -9.10 14.49 -24.70
C THR A 64 -9.28 12.97 -24.60
N ALA A 65 -8.80 12.20 -25.57
CA ALA A 65 -8.89 10.73 -25.52
C ALA A 65 -7.91 10.12 -24.52
N GLU A 66 -6.72 10.68 -24.35
CA GLU A 66 -5.73 10.24 -23.37
C GLU A 66 -6.15 10.60 -21.94
N SER A 67 -6.70 11.78 -21.69
CA SER A 67 -7.14 12.20 -20.36
C SER A 67 -8.37 11.40 -19.87
N VAL A 68 -9.29 11.06 -20.76
CA VAL A 68 -10.42 10.15 -20.46
C VAL A 68 -9.92 8.75 -20.07
N ASN A 69 -8.79 8.32 -20.60
CA ASN A 69 -8.16 7.06 -20.20
C ASN A 69 -7.58 7.12 -18.77
N ALA A 70 -6.99 8.24 -18.38
CA ALA A 70 -6.44 8.45 -17.04
C ALA A 70 -7.51 8.30 -15.92
N VAL A 71 -8.70 8.86 -16.10
CA VAL A 71 -9.81 8.68 -15.15
C VAL A 71 -10.19 7.21 -15.01
N ARG A 72 -10.34 6.49 -16.12
CA ARG A 72 -10.66 5.06 -16.11
C ARG A 72 -9.58 4.22 -15.44
N LEU A 73 -8.32 4.59 -15.62
CA LEU A 73 -7.20 3.89 -14.99
C LEU A 73 -7.22 4.08 -13.47
N VAL A 74 -7.52 5.31 -12.98
CA VAL A 74 -7.66 5.57 -11.54
C VAL A 74 -8.88 4.85 -10.95
N GLU A 75 -10.03 4.83 -11.65
CA GLU A 75 -11.25 4.14 -11.22
C GLU A 75 -11.06 2.61 -11.05
N GLN A 76 -10.06 2.03 -11.69
CA GLN A 76 -9.75 0.60 -11.59
C GLN A 76 -8.83 0.27 -10.42
N LEU A 77 -8.23 1.28 -9.79
CA LEU A 77 -7.34 1.09 -8.64
C LEU A 77 -8.17 0.95 -7.35
N GLU A 78 -7.72 0.09 -6.46
CA GLU A 78 -8.37 -0.12 -5.17
C GLU A 78 -8.22 1.13 -4.28
N SER A 79 -9.22 1.42 -3.46
CA SER A 79 -9.23 2.59 -2.58
C SER A 79 -8.04 2.59 -1.62
N GLU A 80 -7.64 1.41 -1.14
CA GLU A 80 -6.46 1.22 -0.29
C GLU A 80 -5.18 1.64 -1.01
N PHE A 81 -5.01 1.22 -2.27
CA PHE A 81 -3.88 1.63 -3.11
C PHE A 81 -3.81 3.15 -3.27
N LEU A 82 -4.97 3.80 -3.44
CA LEU A 82 -5.09 5.25 -3.57
C LEU A 82 -4.94 5.99 -2.23
N GLY A 83 -4.84 5.28 -1.10
CA GLY A 83 -4.82 5.88 0.24
C GLY A 83 -6.13 6.59 0.59
N LEU A 84 -7.25 6.13 0.01
CA LEU A 84 -8.57 6.63 0.31
C LEU A 84 -9.19 5.84 1.48
N PRO A 85 -9.88 6.51 2.44
CA PRO A 85 -10.51 5.82 3.55
C PRO A 85 -11.51 4.75 3.10
N GLU A 86 -11.46 3.57 3.69
CA GLU A 86 -12.55 2.61 3.56
C GLU A 86 -13.82 3.21 4.17
N SER A 87 -14.83 3.40 3.36
CA SER A 87 -16.11 3.91 3.82
C SER A 87 -17.21 3.53 2.82
N ASP A 88 -18.48 3.62 3.25
CA ASP A 88 -19.64 3.54 2.35
C ASP A 88 -19.74 4.75 1.40
N ARG A 89 -18.69 5.56 1.31
CA ARG A 89 -18.63 6.76 0.48
C ARG A 89 -18.42 6.39 -0.98
N ILE A 90 -19.07 7.14 -1.83
CA ILE A 90 -18.86 7.04 -3.28
C ILE A 90 -17.79 8.06 -3.67
N TYR A 91 -16.69 7.57 -4.19
CA TYR A 91 -15.65 8.41 -4.76
C TYR A 91 -15.94 8.66 -6.25
N ILE A 92 -15.84 9.91 -6.64
CA ILE A 92 -16.06 10.35 -8.02
C ILE A 92 -14.74 10.92 -8.54
N PHE A 93 -14.25 10.35 -9.65
CA PHE A 93 -13.03 10.77 -10.30
C PHE A 93 -13.35 11.63 -11.53
N MET A 94 -12.70 12.77 -11.66
CA MET A 94 -12.89 13.70 -12.77
C MET A 94 -11.55 14.07 -13.38
N ASP A 95 -11.55 14.20 -14.71
CA ASP A 95 -10.41 14.71 -15.44
C ASP A 95 -10.12 16.15 -15.02
N LYS A 96 -8.89 16.40 -14.56
CA LYS A 96 -8.43 17.72 -14.15
C LYS A 96 -8.03 18.59 -15.34
N GLN A 97 -7.89 17.99 -16.54
CA GLN A 97 -7.41 18.63 -17.75
C GLN A 97 -6.02 19.29 -17.58
N GLU A 98 -5.22 18.74 -16.67
CA GLU A 98 -3.87 19.19 -16.41
C GLU A 98 -2.88 18.03 -16.61
N LYS A 99 -1.67 18.37 -17.00
CA LYS A 99 -0.53 17.46 -17.04
C LYS A 99 0.57 17.97 -16.13
N ALA A 100 1.30 17.07 -15.51
CA ALA A 100 2.47 17.40 -14.72
C ALA A 100 3.69 16.61 -15.22
N GLU A 101 4.84 17.26 -15.21
CA GLU A 101 6.11 16.60 -15.45
C GLU A 101 6.69 16.18 -14.08
N ILE A 102 6.73 14.87 -13.81
CA ILE A 102 7.19 14.31 -12.54
C ILE A 102 8.32 13.32 -12.86
N ASN A 103 9.50 13.54 -12.30
CA ASN A 103 10.68 12.67 -12.50
C ASN A 103 11.02 12.37 -13.98
N GLY A 104 10.74 13.34 -14.87
CA GLY A 104 11.01 13.22 -16.32
C GLY A 104 9.94 12.46 -17.10
N GLY A 105 8.83 12.11 -16.50
CA GLY A 105 7.65 11.53 -17.16
C GLY A 105 6.46 12.48 -17.15
N THR A 106 5.57 12.35 -18.13
CA THR A 106 4.33 13.12 -18.23
C THR A 106 3.18 12.35 -17.58
N PHE A 107 2.46 13.00 -16.66
CA PHE A 107 1.36 12.44 -15.89
C PHE A 107 0.10 13.27 -16.06
N TYR A 108 -1.05 12.60 -16.11
CA TYR A 108 -2.37 13.19 -16.33
C TYR A 108 -3.10 13.37 -15.00
N GLY A 109 -3.61 14.58 -14.75
CA GLY A 109 -4.29 14.93 -13.51
C GLY A 109 -5.72 14.39 -13.43
N VAL A 110 -6.07 13.78 -12.31
CA VAL A 110 -7.41 13.28 -11.97
C VAL A 110 -7.78 13.76 -10.59
N SER A 111 -8.87 14.51 -10.48
CA SER A 111 -9.39 14.97 -9.18
C SER A 111 -10.35 13.95 -8.59
N CYS A 112 -10.16 13.62 -7.31
CA CYS A 112 -11.02 12.72 -6.53
C CYS A 112 -11.93 13.53 -5.63
N TYR A 113 -13.22 13.27 -5.73
CA TYR A 113 -14.27 13.91 -4.92
C TYR A 113 -15.01 12.86 -4.08
N ASP A 114 -15.47 13.27 -2.91
CA ASP A 114 -16.41 12.53 -2.07
C ASP A 114 -17.81 13.11 -2.31
N ASP A 115 -18.79 12.25 -2.58
CA ASP A 115 -20.21 12.64 -2.61
C ASP A 115 -20.84 12.40 -1.23
N ALA A 116 -20.48 13.24 -0.28
CA ALA A 116 -21.09 13.23 1.03
C ALA A 116 -22.30 14.18 1.03
N ASP A 117 -23.47 13.66 1.37
CA ASP A 117 -24.72 14.44 1.50
C ASP A 117 -25.17 15.15 0.20
N GLY A 118 -24.84 14.62 -0.97
CA GLY A 118 -25.18 15.20 -2.27
C GLY A 118 -24.34 16.45 -2.62
N GLN A 119 -23.21 16.65 -1.95
CA GLN A 119 -22.24 17.70 -2.26
C GLN A 119 -20.89 17.09 -2.57
N LEU A 120 -20.39 17.39 -3.76
CA LEU A 120 -19.03 17.01 -4.16
C LEU A 120 -18.01 17.83 -3.36
N ARG A 121 -17.15 17.12 -2.62
CA ARG A 121 -16.00 17.71 -1.91
C ARG A 121 -14.72 17.15 -2.48
N LEU A 122 -13.84 18.03 -2.94
CA LEU A 122 -12.49 17.61 -3.37
C LEU A 122 -11.74 17.00 -2.19
N ILE A 123 -11.23 15.79 -2.38
CA ILE A 123 -10.40 15.08 -1.38
C ILE A 123 -8.93 15.26 -1.74
N CYS A 124 -8.56 14.93 -2.97
CA CYS A 124 -7.17 14.99 -3.45
C CYS A 124 -7.12 14.96 -4.97
N ASP A 125 -5.95 15.27 -5.50
CA ASP A 125 -5.61 15.10 -6.90
C ASP A 125 -4.61 13.95 -7.06
N PHE A 126 -4.84 13.13 -8.08
CA PHE A 126 -3.93 12.09 -8.54
C PHE A 126 -3.32 12.48 -9.88
N TYR A 127 -2.14 11.96 -10.14
CA TYR A 127 -1.44 12.10 -11.41
C TYR A 127 -0.99 10.71 -11.86
N ILE A 128 -1.49 10.24 -13.00
CA ILE A 128 -1.26 8.88 -13.48
C ILE A 128 -0.56 8.91 -14.84
N SER A 129 0.36 7.98 -15.07
CA SER A 129 1.02 7.78 -16.35
C SER A 129 0.02 7.29 -17.42
N ALA A 130 0.29 7.55 -18.70
CA ALA A 130 -0.58 7.15 -19.81
C ALA A 130 -0.82 5.63 -19.89
N ASP A 131 0.15 4.82 -19.43
CA ASP A 131 0.07 3.36 -19.36
C ASP A 131 -0.63 2.83 -18.08
N GLY A 132 -0.93 3.72 -17.12
CA GLY A 132 -1.57 3.36 -15.86
C GLY A 132 -0.68 2.64 -14.84
N LEU A 133 0.62 2.48 -15.13
CA LEU A 133 1.53 1.72 -14.27
C LEU A 133 2.08 2.52 -13.10
N THR A 134 2.04 3.86 -13.20
CA THR A 134 2.58 4.75 -12.17
C THR A 134 1.55 5.81 -11.81
N ALA A 135 1.28 5.96 -10.53
CA ALA A 135 0.37 6.99 -10.02
C ALA A 135 1.00 7.76 -8.87
N TYR A 136 0.73 9.06 -8.80
CA TYR A 136 1.14 9.95 -7.72
C TYR A 136 -0.07 10.62 -7.10
N ARG A 137 -0.01 10.90 -5.80
CA ARG A 137 -0.91 11.80 -5.10
C ARG A 137 -0.25 13.16 -4.94
N TYR A 138 -0.98 14.23 -5.23
CA TYR A 138 -0.50 15.60 -5.05
C TYR A 138 -0.89 16.15 -3.69
N TYR A 139 0.07 16.82 -3.03
CA TYR A 139 -0.07 17.49 -1.75
C TYR A 139 0.09 19.00 -1.92
N PRO A 140 -1.02 19.78 -1.92
CA PRO A 140 -0.97 21.22 -2.19
C PRO A 140 -0.28 22.01 -1.07
N GLU A 141 -0.22 21.50 0.14
CA GLU A 141 0.40 22.13 1.31
C GLU A 141 1.92 22.29 1.19
N ASP A 142 2.59 21.39 0.47
CA ASP A 142 4.04 21.43 0.23
C ASP A 142 4.40 21.39 -1.26
N GLY A 143 3.40 21.25 -2.15
CA GLY A 143 3.59 21.17 -3.59
C GLY A 143 4.23 19.85 -4.05
N SER A 144 4.23 18.82 -3.21
CA SER A 144 4.88 17.55 -3.51
C SER A 144 3.97 16.56 -4.23
N TYR A 145 4.61 15.64 -4.98
CA TYR A 145 3.99 14.46 -5.58
C TYR A 145 4.55 13.22 -4.90
N ARG A 146 3.68 12.40 -4.31
CA ARG A 146 4.09 11.16 -3.64
C ARG A 146 3.60 9.96 -4.43
N LEU A 147 4.53 9.02 -4.66
CA LEU A 147 4.25 7.80 -5.42
C LEU A 147 3.23 6.93 -4.68
N LEU A 148 2.31 6.30 -5.41
CA LEU A 148 1.32 5.36 -4.85
C LEU A 148 1.73 3.90 -5.13
N PRO A 149 1.41 2.99 -4.21
CA PRO A 149 0.82 3.26 -2.89
C PRO A 149 1.75 4.09 -2.02
N GLU A 150 1.19 5.01 -1.22
CA GLU A 150 2.00 5.86 -0.36
C GLU A 150 2.58 5.02 0.78
N GLN A 151 3.88 4.90 0.78
CA GLN A 151 4.56 4.15 1.84
C GLN A 151 4.78 5.05 3.05
N GLN A 152 4.31 4.61 4.21
CA GLN A 152 4.57 5.32 5.45
C GLN A 152 6.07 5.30 5.78
N GLU A 153 6.61 6.44 6.20
CA GLU A 153 7.97 6.49 6.69
C GLU A 153 8.13 5.65 7.98
N PHE A 154 9.32 5.08 8.16
CA PHE A 154 9.68 4.47 9.44
C PHE A 154 9.88 5.58 10.50
N ALA A 155 8.84 5.85 11.28
CA ALA A 155 8.81 7.00 12.20
C ALA A 155 9.43 6.70 13.59
N GLY A 156 9.85 5.46 13.86
CA GLY A 156 10.14 4.97 15.20
C GLY A 156 8.86 4.46 15.86
N PHE A 157 8.94 4.04 17.13
CA PHE A 157 7.77 3.48 17.79
C PHE A 157 7.56 4.01 19.22
N ASP A 158 6.32 3.84 19.71
CA ASP A 158 5.90 4.16 21.07
C ASP A 158 4.96 3.05 21.61
N PRO A 159 5.41 2.25 22.58
CA PRO A 159 4.62 1.16 23.15
C PRO A 159 3.36 1.62 23.92
N GLU A 160 3.20 2.91 24.18
CA GLU A 160 2.00 3.45 24.81
C GLU A 160 0.84 3.66 23.82
N THR A 161 1.17 3.82 22.52
CA THR A 161 0.20 4.20 21.48
C THR A 161 0.07 3.22 20.32
N GLN A 162 1.05 2.31 20.14
CA GLN A 162 1.10 1.34 19.05
C GLN A 162 0.94 -0.09 19.58
N SER A 163 0.33 -0.98 18.80
CA SER A 163 0.26 -2.39 19.11
C SER A 163 1.63 -3.08 19.01
N ALA A 164 1.82 -4.18 19.71
CA ALA A 164 3.05 -4.97 19.60
C ALA A 164 3.23 -5.49 18.15
N GLU A 165 2.13 -5.93 17.51
CA GLU A 165 2.13 -6.40 16.13
C GLU A 165 2.64 -5.34 15.16
N ASP A 166 2.17 -4.09 15.27
CA ASP A 166 2.60 -2.99 14.39
C ASP A 166 4.06 -2.63 14.59
N ILE A 167 4.51 -2.59 15.85
CA ILE A 167 5.91 -2.32 16.20
C ILE A 167 6.82 -3.40 15.60
N PHE A 168 6.47 -4.68 15.81
CA PHE A 168 7.27 -5.79 15.32
C PHE A 168 7.18 -5.96 13.80
N ALA A 169 6.07 -5.63 13.15
CA ALA A 169 5.99 -5.64 11.69
C ALA A 169 7.04 -4.70 11.07
N GLN A 170 7.18 -3.49 11.61
CA GLN A 170 8.18 -2.52 11.15
C GLN A 170 9.61 -2.93 11.53
N ALA A 171 9.82 -3.39 12.76
CA ALA A 171 11.14 -3.83 13.22
C ALA A 171 11.67 -5.04 12.43
N ASN A 172 10.79 -6.03 12.18
CA ASN A 172 11.14 -7.21 11.38
C ASN A 172 11.46 -6.83 9.93
N ALA A 173 10.68 -5.95 9.30
CA ALA A 173 10.94 -5.47 7.96
C ALA A 173 12.31 -4.78 7.84
N LEU A 174 12.70 -3.99 8.85
CA LEU A 174 14.01 -3.35 8.89
C LEU A 174 15.14 -4.34 9.17
N TYR A 175 14.90 -5.30 10.06
CA TYR A 175 15.89 -6.33 10.37
C TYR A 175 16.17 -7.19 9.13
N SER A 176 15.13 -7.71 8.49
CA SER A 176 15.26 -8.57 7.32
C SER A 176 15.82 -7.82 6.10
N ALA A 177 15.54 -6.52 5.97
CA ALA A 177 16.09 -5.67 4.91
C ALA A 177 17.63 -5.70 4.86
N VAL A 178 18.28 -5.72 6.03
CA VAL A 178 19.77 -5.80 6.11
C VAL A 178 20.30 -7.11 5.53
N TYR A 179 19.48 -8.17 5.56
CA TYR A 179 19.85 -9.49 5.04
C TYR A 179 19.35 -9.76 3.62
N GLY A 180 18.82 -8.72 2.94
CA GLY A 180 18.44 -8.76 1.54
C GLY A 180 16.98 -9.18 1.30
N GLU A 181 16.14 -9.19 2.33
CA GLU A 181 14.69 -9.40 2.18
C GLU A 181 14.02 -8.05 1.91
N LEU A 182 14.29 -7.48 0.73
CA LEU A 182 13.79 -6.21 0.25
C LEU A 182 13.03 -6.42 -1.05
N ASP A 183 11.98 -5.67 -1.26
CA ASP A 183 11.31 -5.59 -2.55
C ASP A 183 12.23 -4.95 -3.58
N PHE A 184 12.32 -5.55 -4.77
CA PHE A 184 13.20 -5.12 -5.83
C PHE A 184 12.50 -5.07 -7.19
N ASP A 185 13.05 -4.26 -8.11
CA ASP A 185 12.58 -4.16 -9.48
C ASP A 185 13.36 -5.13 -10.39
N ALA A 186 12.80 -6.32 -10.60
CA ALA A 186 13.40 -7.35 -11.47
C ALA A 186 13.43 -6.95 -12.96
N GLY A 187 12.70 -5.90 -13.37
CA GLY A 187 12.71 -5.37 -14.73
C GLY A 187 13.79 -4.32 -14.97
N ALA A 188 14.42 -3.82 -13.91
CA ALA A 188 15.47 -2.81 -14.00
C ALA A 188 16.84 -3.42 -14.35
N GLU A 189 17.79 -2.54 -14.68
CA GLU A 189 19.19 -2.93 -14.86
C GLU A 189 19.77 -3.45 -13.53
N HIS A 190 20.40 -4.62 -13.56
CA HIS A 190 20.96 -5.29 -12.40
C HIS A 190 22.49 -5.20 -12.34
N VAL A 191 23.05 -5.43 -11.16
CA VAL A 191 24.48 -5.53 -10.92
C VAL A 191 24.86 -6.99 -10.72
N ALA A 192 25.65 -7.55 -11.62
CA ALA A 192 26.17 -8.90 -11.49
C ALA A 192 27.25 -8.98 -10.42
N THR A 193 27.10 -9.87 -9.44
CA THR A 193 28.06 -10.11 -8.36
C THR A 193 28.48 -11.58 -8.30
N GLN A 194 29.41 -11.91 -7.41
CA GLN A 194 29.80 -13.31 -7.18
C GLN A 194 28.69 -14.13 -6.51
N LEU A 195 27.75 -13.47 -5.84
CA LEU A 195 26.61 -14.10 -5.16
C LEU A 195 25.41 -14.29 -6.08
N GLY A 196 25.37 -13.58 -7.21
CA GLY A 196 24.28 -13.56 -8.17
C GLY A 196 23.96 -12.13 -8.64
N ASP A 197 22.86 -12.00 -9.35
CA ASP A 197 22.37 -10.72 -9.83
C ASP A 197 21.68 -9.96 -8.71
N MET A 198 22.03 -8.68 -8.56
CA MET A 198 21.43 -7.77 -7.61
C MET A 198 20.60 -6.72 -8.33
N TYR A 199 19.39 -6.52 -7.85
CA TYR A 199 18.40 -5.63 -8.44
C TYR A 199 18.19 -4.40 -7.55
N PRO A 200 17.85 -3.23 -8.14
CA PRO A 200 17.60 -2.04 -7.35
C PRO A 200 16.36 -2.23 -6.47
N VAL A 201 16.49 -1.78 -5.22
CA VAL A 201 15.39 -1.80 -4.24
C VAL A 201 14.27 -0.90 -4.73
N SER A 202 13.05 -1.41 -4.72
CA SER A 202 11.84 -0.70 -5.15
C SER A 202 11.15 0.05 -4.01
N ASP A 203 11.34 -0.37 -2.74
CA ASP A 203 10.84 0.35 -1.56
C ASP A 203 11.56 1.69 -1.40
N THR A 204 10.87 2.78 -1.75
CA THR A 204 11.44 4.14 -1.72
C THR A 204 11.79 4.63 -0.32
N ARG A 205 11.31 3.95 0.75
CA ARG A 205 11.68 4.23 2.14
C ARG A 205 13.09 3.74 2.47
N LEU A 206 13.60 2.74 1.71
CA LEU A 206 14.84 2.01 1.97
C LEU A 206 15.76 1.93 0.73
N ASP A 207 15.49 2.70 -0.32
CA ASP A 207 16.16 2.63 -1.62
C ASP A 207 17.59 3.20 -1.64
N THR A 208 18.08 3.73 -0.51
CA THR A 208 19.45 4.16 -0.32
C THR A 208 20.01 3.69 1.02
N MET A 209 21.34 3.55 1.13
CA MET A 209 21.99 3.16 2.39
C MET A 209 21.72 4.15 3.52
N ASP A 210 21.65 5.44 3.22
CA ASP A 210 21.34 6.48 4.22
C ASP A 210 19.93 6.34 4.78
N LYS A 211 18.94 6.02 3.92
CA LYS A 211 17.57 5.80 4.36
C LYS A 211 17.45 4.52 5.21
N LEU A 212 18.07 3.43 4.78
CA LEU A 212 18.12 2.19 5.56
C LEU A 212 18.77 2.43 6.92
N THR A 213 19.93 3.07 6.95
CA THR A 213 20.64 3.42 8.20
C THR A 213 19.78 4.28 9.12
N SER A 214 19.16 5.35 8.58
CA SER A 214 18.30 6.23 9.36
C SER A 214 17.07 5.51 9.92
N ALA A 215 16.48 4.58 9.16
CA ALA A 215 15.37 3.76 9.62
C ALA A 215 15.81 2.80 10.74
N LEU A 216 16.95 2.13 10.58
CA LEU A 216 17.53 1.27 11.61
C LEU A 216 17.79 2.01 12.93
N GLU A 217 18.37 3.22 12.87
CA GLU A 217 18.65 4.07 14.04
C GLU A 217 17.39 4.52 14.79
N ARG A 218 16.24 4.55 14.11
CA ARG A 218 14.95 4.88 14.75
C ARG A 218 14.38 3.71 15.55
N TYR A 219 14.67 2.45 15.16
CA TYR A 219 14.11 1.25 15.77
C TYR A 219 15.07 0.51 16.68
N PHE A 220 16.37 0.61 16.42
CA PHE A 220 17.39 -0.18 17.13
C PHE A 220 18.45 0.71 17.76
N SER A 221 19.09 0.20 18.83
CA SER A 221 20.21 0.86 19.49
C SER A 221 21.18 -0.15 20.10
N GLY A 222 22.31 0.33 20.62
CA GLY A 222 23.31 -0.51 21.27
C GLY A 222 23.90 -1.58 20.36
N ASP A 223 24.08 -2.79 20.91
CA ASP A 223 24.73 -3.90 20.21
C ASP A 223 23.90 -4.41 19.02
N VAL A 224 22.57 -4.34 19.11
CA VAL A 224 21.68 -4.73 18.00
C VAL A 224 21.91 -3.84 16.78
N LEU A 225 21.89 -2.53 16.97
CA LEU A 225 22.15 -1.59 15.88
C LEU A 225 23.57 -1.76 15.33
N ALA A 226 24.57 -1.90 16.20
CA ALA A 226 25.94 -2.09 15.80
C ALA A 226 26.15 -3.37 14.96
N GLU A 227 25.38 -4.42 15.22
CA GLU A 227 25.40 -5.64 14.42
C GLU A 227 24.72 -5.42 13.06
N LEU A 228 23.54 -4.81 13.04
CA LEU A 228 22.78 -4.52 11.82
C LEU A 228 23.56 -3.58 10.88
N LEU A 229 24.25 -2.59 11.40
CA LEU A 229 25.07 -1.65 10.61
C LEU A 229 26.32 -2.29 9.99
N LYS A 230 26.73 -3.49 10.40
CA LYS A 230 27.76 -4.24 9.67
C LYS A 230 27.27 -4.62 8.28
N GLY A 231 25.95 -4.69 8.12
CA GLY A 231 25.33 -5.07 6.87
C GLY A 231 25.52 -6.54 6.50
N SER A 232 25.12 -6.87 5.30
CA SER A 232 25.38 -8.17 4.67
C SER A 232 25.85 -7.98 3.24
N ASP A 233 26.53 -8.98 2.68
CA ASP A 233 26.92 -9.00 1.27
C ASP A 233 25.74 -9.23 0.31
N ARG A 234 24.53 -9.39 0.83
CA ARG A 234 23.27 -9.49 0.06
C ARG A 234 22.65 -8.14 -0.27
N VAL A 235 23.18 -7.05 0.29
CA VAL A 235 22.70 -5.67 0.09
C VAL A 235 23.91 -4.78 -0.14
N ILE A 236 23.94 -4.05 -1.25
CA ILE A 236 25.04 -3.17 -1.62
C ILE A 236 24.54 -1.79 -2.05
N ALA A 237 25.37 -0.77 -1.88
CA ALA A 237 25.14 0.53 -2.51
C ALA A 237 25.73 0.52 -3.93
N GLY A 238 24.91 0.88 -4.92
CA GLY A 238 25.37 1.05 -6.30
C GLY A 238 26.12 2.37 -6.52
N GLU A 239 26.78 2.49 -7.66
CA GLU A 239 27.50 3.71 -8.06
C GLU A 239 26.54 4.90 -8.27
N ASP A 240 25.29 4.64 -8.56
CA ASP A 240 24.19 5.60 -8.70
C ASP A 240 23.61 6.09 -7.36
N GLY A 241 24.13 5.56 -6.24
CA GLY A 241 23.68 5.86 -4.87
C GLY A 241 22.43 5.08 -4.44
N ARG A 242 21.85 4.24 -5.30
CA ARG A 242 20.73 3.38 -4.95
C ARG A 242 21.19 2.15 -4.20
N LEU A 243 20.28 1.57 -3.42
CA LEU A 243 20.49 0.28 -2.79
C LEU A 243 20.07 -0.84 -3.75
N TYR A 244 20.86 -1.90 -3.78
CA TYR A 244 20.63 -3.11 -4.55
C TYR A 244 20.60 -4.30 -3.60
N CYS A 245 19.68 -5.22 -3.81
CA CYS A 245 19.62 -6.47 -3.06
C CYS A 245 19.69 -7.69 -3.98
N LEU A 246 20.21 -8.78 -3.41
CA LEU A 246 20.27 -10.06 -4.09
C LEU A 246 18.85 -10.58 -4.32
N GLU A 247 18.59 -11.08 -5.53
CA GLU A 247 17.34 -11.76 -5.81
C GLU A 247 17.12 -12.88 -4.78
N HIS A 248 15.98 -12.86 -4.11
CA HIS A 248 15.64 -13.89 -3.14
C HIS A 248 14.32 -14.55 -3.56
N TYR A 249 14.30 -15.84 -3.43
CA TYR A 249 13.11 -16.65 -3.62
C TYR A 249 12.87 -17.40 -2.32
N GLY A 250 11.76 -17.18 -1.72
CA GLY A 250 11.23 -18.15 -0.84
C GLY A 250 11.00 -17.77 0.59
N ASP A 251 9.92 -18.30 1.02
CA ASP A 251 9.50 -18.37 2.40
C ASP A 251 10.42 -19.28 3.19
N VAL A 252 10.58 -18.95 4.46
CA VAL A 252 11.07 -19.91 5.43
C VAL A 252 10.06 -21.04 5.48
N SER A 253 10.46 -22.18 4.92
CA SER A 253 9.62 -23.39 4.86
C SER A 253 9.07 -23.69 6.25
N GLY A 254 7.74 -23.67 6.35
CA GLY A 254 7.03 -24.03 7.56
C GLY A 254 6.75 -22.92 8.55
N TYR A 255 7.15 -21.68 8.34
CA TYR A 255 6.77 -20.58 9.22
C TYR A 255 5.27 -20.26 9.11
N LEU A 256 4.58 -20.23 10.26
CA LEU A 256 3.14 -20.00 10.36
C LEU A 256 2.79 -18.62 10.91
N GLY A 257 3.77 -17.91 11.45
CA GLY A 257 3.58 -16.58 12.05
C GLY A 257 4.16 -16.47 13.45
N THR A 258 4.15 -15.25 13.98
CA THR A 258 4.60 -14.94 15.34
C THR A 258 3.54 -14.12 16.05
N GLU A 259 3.24 -14.50 17.29
CA GLU A 259 2.40 -13.74 18.20
C GLU A 259 3.31 -12.89 19.09
N TYR A 260 2.96 -11.61 19.27
CA TYR A 260 3.72 -10.66 20.07
C TYR A 260 2.86 -10.17 21.25
N ALA A 261 3.48 -10.00 22.42
CA ALA A 261 2.82 -9.42 23.57
C ALA A 261 3.76 -8.45 24.31
N LEU A 262 3.21 -7.34 24.79
CA LEU A 262 3.90 -6.43 25.70
C LEU A 262 3.71 -6.97 27.12
N ASP A 263 4.78 -7.48 27.73
CA ASP A 263 4.75 -8.12 29.07
C ASP A 263 4.94 -7.10 30.17
N GLU A 264 5.82 -6.12 29.96
CA GLU A 264 6.13 -5.08 30.96
C GLU A 264 6.39 -3.75 30.26
N LEU A 265 5.83 -2.68 30.82
CA LEU A 265 6.08 -1.31 30.42
C LEU A 265 6.38 -0.44 31.64
N THR A 266 7.52 0.19 31.62
CA THR A 266 7.95 1.20 32.60
C THR A 266 8.21 2.54 31.90
N GLU A 267 8.57 3.58 32.64
CA GLU A 267 8.94 4.87 32.03
C GLU A 267 10.15 4.78 31.07
N LYS A 268 11.00 3.73 31.24
CA LYS A 268 12.27 3.61 30.51
C LYS A 268 12.44 2.32 29.74
N THR A 269 11.68 1.29 30.04
CA THR A 269 11.87 -0.05 29.48
C THR A 269 10.54 -0.67 29.11
N ALA A 270 10.48 -1.26 27.92
CA ALA A 270 9.39 -2.11 27.44
C ALA A 270 9.95 -3.50 27.16
N VAL A 271 9.30 -4.53 27.70
CA VAL A 271 9.68 -5.94 27.52
C VAL A 271 8.57 -6.63 26.77
N TYR A 272 8.94 -7.32 25.71
CA TYR A 272 8.03 -8.05 24.84
C TYR A 272 8.39 -9.53 24.83
N SER A 273 7.37 -10.39 24.86
CA SER A 273 7.49 -11.78 24.44
C SER A 273 7.05 -11.96 23.00
N ALA A 274 7.70 -12.86 22.30
CA ALA A 274 7.36 -13.27 20.97
C ALA A 274 7.33 -14.80 20.90
N THR A 275 6.31 -15.38 20.26
CA THR A 275 6.17 -16.82 20.05
C THR A 275 5.96 -17.11 18.59
N ALA A 276 7.01 -17.60 17.92
CA ALA A 276 7.00 -18.01 16.54
C ALA A 276 6.55 -19.48 16.41
N ARG A 277 5.72 -19.77 15.42
CA ARG A 277 5.18 -21.09 15.12
C ARG A 277 5.71 -21.62 13.79
N PHE A 278 6.08 -22.88 13.78
CA PHE A 278 6.63 -23.55 12.60
C PHE A 278 5.96 -24.93 12.41
N GLU A 279 5.62 -25.28 11.19
CA GLU A 279 5.16 -26.60 10.80
C GLU A 279 6.19 -27.24 9.86
N TYR A 280 7.02 -28.13 10.37
CA TYR A 280 8.04 -28.84 9.59
C TYR A 280 7.54 -30.11 8.93
N GLU A 281 6.53 -30.75 9.52
CA GLU A 281 5.84 -31.91 8.99
C GLU A 281 4.34 -31.72 9.22
N ALA A 282 3.50 -32.23 8.31
CA ALA A 282 2.06 -32.01 8.36
C ALA A 282 1.46 -32.32 9.75
N GLY A 283 0.96 -31.29 10.40
CA GLY A 283 0.35 -31.34 11.74
C GLY A 283 1.32 -31.31 12.90
N ASN A 284 2.64 -31.21 12.69
CA ASN A 284 3.62 -31.06 13.77
C ASN A 284 4.07 -29.60 13.92
N ILE A 285 3.42 -28.88 14.83
CA ILE A 285 3.70 -27.49 15.13
C ILE A 285 4.72 -27.40 16.26
N THR A 286 5.81 -26.67 16.01
CA THR A 286 6.84 -26.35 16.99
C THR A 286 6.76 -24.84 17.30
N GLU A 287 6.88 -24.49 18.58
CA GLU A 287 6.91 -23.10 19.02
C GLU A 287 8.31 -22.72 19.51
N LYS A 288 8.75 -21.51 19.12
CA LYS A 288 9.98 -20.88 19.60
C LYS A 288 9.62 -19.56 20.26
N SER A 289 9.92 -19.42 21.55
CA SER A 289 9.68 -18.18 22.30
C SER A 289 10.98 -17.46 22.60
N PHE A 290 10.94 -16.13 22.53
CA PHE A 290 12.07 -15.25 22.83
C PHE A 290 11.58 -13.93 23.42
N THR A 291 12.50 -13.15 23.98
CA THR A 291 12.21 -11.87 24.64
C THR A 291 12.98 -10.76 23.96
N CYS A 292 12.26 -9.72 23.54
CA CYS A 292 12.83 -8.48 23.06
C CYS A 292 12.70 -7.38 24.11
N THR A 293 13.68 -6.48 24.17
CA THR A 293 13.68 -5.36 25.12
C THR A 293 13.90 -4.07 24.35
N ALA A 294 13.06 -3.08 24.64
CA ALA A 294 13.25 -1.73 24.17
C ALA A 294 13.49 -0.77 25.31
N GLU A 295 14.30 0.24 25.09
CA GLU A 295 14.59 1.29 26.03
C GLU A 295 14.23 2.66 25.46
N ARG A 296 13.75 3.55 26.31
CA ARG A 296 13.45 4.92 25.95
C ARG A 296 14.75 5.72 25.89
N SER A 297 15.08 6.27 24.73
CA SER A 297 16.25 7.10 24.52
C SER A 297 15.87 8.39 23.80
N GLY A 298 16.05 9.53 24.46
CA GLY A 298 15.63 10.82 23.92
C GLY A 298 14.13 10.87 23.64
N ASN A 299 13.76 11.10 22.38
CA ASN A 299 12.36 11.30 21.97
C ASN A 299 11.66 10.01 21.50
N GLY A 300 12.24 8.83 21.69
CA GLY A 300 11.64 7.60 21.19
C GLY A 300 12.14 6.34 21.87
N TRP A 301 11.49 5.25 21.54
CA TRP A 301 11.84 3.92 21.99
C TRP A 301 12.68 3.19 20.94
N ARG A 302 13.66 2.38 21.38
CA ARG A 302 14.53 1.59 20.52
C ARG A 302 14.80 0.23 21.13
N PHE A 303 14.81 -0.79 20.31
CA PHE A 303 15.22 -2.14 20.74
C PHE A 303 16.72 -2.16 21.07
N THR A 304 17.04 -2.53 22.29
CA THR A 304 18.41 -2.81 22.78
C THR A 304 18.70 -4.30 22.78
N LYS A 305 17.65 -5.13 22.78
CA LYS A 305 17.69 -6.57 22.55
C LYS A 305 16.57 -6.94 21.59
N PHE A 306 16.94 -7.56 20.48
CA PHE A 306 16.00 -8.00 19.46
C PHE A 306 16.44 -9.36 18.92
N GLU A 307 15.48 -10.25 18.77
CA GLU A 307 15.68 -11.55 18.18
C GLU A 307 14.67 -11.74 17.05
N TYR A 308 15.18 -11.98 15.85
CA TYR A 308 14.34 -12.18 14.68
C TYR A 308 13.66 -13.55 14.75
N PRO A 309 12.36 -13.64 14.43
CA PRO A 309 11.59 -14.85 14.71
C PRO A 309 11.93 -16.05 13.81
N TYR A 310 12.60 -15.85 12.69
CA TYR A 310 12.92 -16.94 11.73
C TYR A 310 14.26 -16.77 10.99
#